data_232d1c6ea46387430ff318c569beda03
#
_entry.id   232d1c6ea46387430ff318c569beda03
#
_cell.length_a   1.000
_cell.length_b   1.000
_cell.length_c   1.000
_cell.angle_alpha   90.00
_cell.angle_beta   90.00
_cell.angle_gamma   90.00
#
_symmetry.space_group_name_H-M   'P 1'
#
loop_
_entity.id
_entity.type
_entity.pdbx_description
1 polymer ?
#
loop_
_entity_poly.entity_id
_entity_poly.type
_entity_poly.pdbx_seq_one_letter_code
_entity_poly.pdbx_strand_id
1 'polypeptide(L)'
;MNIKEYPVYREEEILRLYSAVGWSAYTDDPEALRKGFEQSLLVLAAYEDDELTGIIRVVGDGATIVFVQDILVFPEYQRKGIGTALLKEILDRYGHVRQIELATDSTPKTIAFYESIGFRKMEDLGCTGFMRA
;
A
#
# COMPACT_ATOMS: atom_id res chain seq x y z
N MET A 1 16.63 7.04 -4.25
CA MET A 1 15.16 6.89 -4.06
C MET A 1 14.62 8.06 -3.28
N ASN A 2 13.52 8.62 -3.73
CA ASN A 2 12.86 9.73 -3.07
C ASN A 2 11.39 9.36 -2.82
N ILE A 3 10.94 9.50 -1.56
CA ILE A 3 9.55 9.22 -1.18
C ILE A 3 8.89 10.54 -0.80
N LYS A 4 7.73 10.81 -1.39
CA LYS A 4 6.97 12.02 -1.09
C LYS A 4 5.48 11.78 -1.24
N GLU A 5 4.68 12.71 -0.73
CA GLU A 5 3.24 12.62 -0.86
C GLU A 5 2.81 12.70 -2.33
N TYR A 6 1.72 12.01 -2.63
CA TYR A 6 1.15 11.96 -3.97
C TYR A 6 -0.23 12.62 -3.94
N PRO A 7 -0.28 13.97 -3.91
CA PRO A 7 -1.52 14.67 -3.60
C PRO A 7 -2.49 14.81 -4.79
N VAL A 8 -1.99 14.67 -6.01
CA VAL A 8 -2.80 14.82 -7.23
C VAL A 8 -2.82 13.51 -7.98
N TYR A 9 -4.03 12.94 -8.12
CA TYR A 9 -4.22 11.69 -8.85
C TYR A 9 -3.91 11.90 -10.34
N ARG A 10 -3.00 11.09 -10.88
CA ARG A 10 -2.64 11.10 -12.29
C ARG A 10 -3.04 9.75 -12.88
N GLU A 11 -4.20 9.73 -13.53
CA GLU A 11 -4.83 8.49 -13.97
C GLU A 11 -3.93 7.63 -14.85
N GLU A 12 -3.29 8.22 -15.85
CA GLU A 12 -2.46 7.46 -16.78
C GLU A 12 -1.32 6.72 -16.08
N GLU A 13 -0.64 7.43 -15.18
CA GLU A 13 0.48 6.89 -14.41
C GLU A 13 0.03 5.79 -13.46
N ILE A 14 -1.08 6.01 -12.75
CA ILE A 14 -1.61 5.06 -11.78
C ILE A 14 -2.15 3.81 -12.48
N LEU A 15 -2.91 3.97 -13.56
CA LEU A 15 -3.41 2.81 -14.29
C LEU A 15 -2.27 1.97 -14.85
N ARG A 16 -1.19 2.61 -15.29
CA ARG A 16 -0.02 1.88 -15.75
C ARG A 16 0.60 1.05 -14.63
N LEU A 17 0.71 1.62 -13.43
CA LEU A 17 1.27 0.90 -12.27
C LEU A 17 0.38 -0.29 -11.89
N TYR A 18 -0.92 -0.08 -11.75
CA TYR A 18 -1.84 -1.14 -11.35
C TYR A 18 -1.91 -2.25 -12.40
N SER A 19 -1.86 -1.87 -13.69
CA SER A 19 -1.81 -2.85 -14.78
C SER A 19 -0.52 -3.66 -14.76
N ALA A 20 0.60 -3.00 -14.47
CA ALA A 20 1.90 -3.66 -14.46
C ALA A 20 2.01 -4.75 -13.40
N VAL A 21 1.29 -4.62 -12.28
CA VAL A 21 1.26 -5.62 -11.22
C VAL A 21 0.06 -6.58 -11.34
N GLY A 22 -0.77 -6.42 -12.37
CA GLY A 22 -1.84 -7.36 -12.67
C GLY A 22 -3.11 -7.18 -11.84
N TRP A 23 -3.33 -6.02 -11.25
CA TRP A 23 -4.51 -5.76 -10.42
C TRP A 23 -5.67 -5.25 -11.26
N SER A 24 -6.22 -6.14 -12.09
CA SER A 24 -7.26 -5.81 -13.08
C SER A 24 -8.58 -5.36 -12.46
N ALA A 25 -8.92 -5.80 -11.25
CA ALA A 25 -10.12 -5.36 -10.58
C ALA A 25 -10.17 -3.83 -10.43
N TYR A 26 -9.00 -3.20 -10.24
CA TYR A 26 -8.91 -1.75 -10.17
C TYR A 26 -8.91 -1.11 -11.55
N THR A 27 -8.16 -1.66 -12.51
CA THR A 27 -8.03 -1.06 -13.84
C THR A 27 -9.31 -1.21 -14.65
N ASP A 28 -10.16 -2.19 -14.32
CA ASP A 28 -11.45 -2.39 -14.97
C ASP A 28 -12.50 -1.35 -14.51
N ASP A 29 -12.22 -0.62 -13.43
CA ASP A 29 -13.10 0.43 -12.93
C ASP A 29 -12.27 1.66 -12.54
N PRO A 30 -11.77 2.41 -13.54
CA PRO A 30 -10.87 3.55 -13.28
C PRO A 30 -11.51 4.66 -12.44
N GLU A 31 -12.82 4.85 -12.55
CA GLU A 31 -13.51 5.88 -11.77
C GLU A 31 -13.54 5.55 -10.28
N ALA A 32 -13.77 4.28 -9.94
CA ALA A 32 -13.71 3.83 -8.54
C ALA A 32 -12.30 3.99 -7.98
N LEU A 33 -11.28 3.68 -8.78
CA LEU A 33 -9.89 3.82 -8.36
C LEU A 33 -9.55 5.28 -8.08
N ARG A 34 -9.94 6.19 -8.97
CA ARG A 34 -9.75 7.63 -8.79
C ARG A 34 -10.39 8.09 -7.49
N LYS A 35 -11.65 7.72 -7.28
CA LYS A 35 -12.40 8.10 -6.08
C LYS A 35 -11.70 7.56 -4.83
N GLY A 36 -11.21 6.32 -4.89
CA GLY A 36 -10.46 5.73 -3.80
C GLY A 36 -9.21 6.52 -3.45
N PHE A 37 -8.46 6.96 -4.46
CA PHE A 37 -7.27 7.80 -4.23
C PHE A 37 -7.65 9.12 -3.59
N GLU A 38 -8.69 9.77 -4.09
CA GLU A 38 -9.13 11.07 -3.58
C GLU A 38 -9.63 11.00 -2.14
N GLN A 39 -10.19 9.86 -1.74
CA GLN A 39 -10.70 9.64 -0.39
C GLN A 39 -9.69 8.97 0.54
N SER A 40 -8.48 8.68 0.08
CA SER A 40 -7.45 8.06 0.90
C SER A 40 -6.97 8.99 1.99
N LEU A 41 -6.58 8.42 3.13
CA LEU A 41 -5.95 9.18 4.22
C LEU A 41 -4.62 9.75 3.74
N LEU A 42 -3.83 8.93 3.06
CA LEU A 42 -2.52 9.33 2.55
C LEU A 42 -2.11 8.40 1.42
N VAL A 43 -1.48 8.98 0.41
CA VAL A 43 -0.77 8.23 -0.63
C VAL A 43 0.65 8.74 -0.67
N LEU A 44 1.63 7.84 -0.56
CA LEU A 44 3.04 8.16 -0.73
C LEU A 44 3.53 7.50 -2.01
N ALA A 45 4.41 8.19 -2.71
CA ALA A 45 5.01 7.69 -3.94
C ALA A 45 6.52 7.68 -3.82
N ALA A 46 7.13 6.64 -4.39
CA ALA A 46 8.58 6.53 -4.50
C ALA A 46 9.02 6.84 -5.92
N TYR A 47 10.11 7.55 -6.05
CA TYR A 47 10.66 7.99 -7.35
C TYR A 47 12.13 7.65 -7.45
N GLU A 48 12.56 7.30 -8.66
CA GLU A 48 13.95 7.21 -9.07
C GLU A 48 14.12 8.16 -10.26
N ASP A 49 14.99 9.16 -10.14
CA ASP A 49 15.24 10.13 -11.21
C ASP A 49 13.94 10.69 -11.81
N ASP A 50 13.01 11.10 -10.95
CA ASP A 50 11.71 11.64 -11.31
C ASP A 50 10.73 10.64 -11.95
N GLU A 51 11.09 9.37 -12.03
CA GLU A 51 10.16 8.32 -12.46
C GLU A 51 9.48 7.66 -11.27
N LEU A 52 8.17 7.49 -11.37
CA LEU A 52 7.40 6.77 -10.36
C LEU A 52 7.82 5.30 -10.35
N THR A 53 8.21 4.80 -9.19
CA THR A 53 8.61 3.39 -9.05
C THR A 53 7.63 2.58 -8.23
N GLY A 54 6.88 3.23 -7.34
CA GLY A 54 5.89 2.54 -6.51
C GLY A 54 5.07 3.51 -5.68
N ILE A 55 4.00 2.99 -5.08
CA ILE A 55 3.13 3.76 -4.18
C ILE A 55 2.72 2.92 -2.99
N ILE A 56 2.31 3.60 -1.93
CA ILE A 56 1.55 3.02 -0.84
C ILE A 56 0.34 3.90 -0.58
N ARG A 57 -0.83 3.28 -0.46
CA ARG A 57 -2.09 3.98 -0.24
C ARG A 57 -2.71 3.47 1.04
N VAL A 58 -3.05 4.37 1.95
CA VAL A 58 -3.64 4.01 3.22
C VAL A 58 -4.97 4.73 3.43
N VAL A 59 -5.87 4.06 4.14
CA VAL A 59 -7.18 4.58 4.52
C VAL A 59 -7.35 4.43 6.02
N GLY A 60 -8.30 5.15 6.59
CA GLY A 60 -8.57 5.10 8.03
C GLY A 60 -8.76 6.49 8.60
N ASP A 61 -8.86 6.56 9.92
CA ASP A 61 -9.06 7.86 10.58
C ASP A 61 -7.73 8.54 10.99
N GLY A 62 -6.62 7.82 10.91
CA GLY A 62 -5.31 8.37 11.26
C GLY A 62 -5.10 8.58 12.76
N ALA A 63 -6.04 8.18 13.59
CA ALA A 63 -5.99 8.35 15.04
C ALA A 63 -6.09 7.01 15.77
N THR A 64 -7.04 6.17 15.37
CA THR A 64 -7.22 4.84 15.98
C THR A 64 -6.85 3.72 15.02
N ILE A 65 -6.99 3.94 13.73
CA ILE A 65 -6.73 2.90 12.73
C ILE A 65 -6.18 3.50 11.44
N VAL A 66 -5.21 2.79 10.87
CA VAL A 66 -4.73 2.99 9.51
C VAL A 66 -4.72 1.62 8.85
N PHE A 67 -5.36 1.52 7.68
CA PHE A 67 -5.36 0.29 6.89
C PHE A 67 -4.54 0.52 5.63
N VAL A 68 -3.51 -0.30 5.44
CA VAL A 68 -2.70 -0.26 4.21
C VAL A 68 -3.49 -0.98 3.13
N GLN A 69 -4.10 -0.19 2.24
CA GLN A 69 -4.97 -0.73 1.20
C GLN A 69 -4.17 -1.27 0.03
N ASP A 70 -3.20 -0.50 -0.45
CA ASP A 70 -2.39 -0.89 -1.60
C ASP A 70 -0.93 -0.58 -1.34
N ILE A 71 -0.05 -1.50 -1.72
CA ILE A 71 1.38 -1.26 -1.82
C ILE A 71 1.84 -1.91 -3.11
N LEU A 72 2.33 -1.10 -4.04
CA LEU A 72 2.66 -1.50 -5.40
C LEU A 72 4.01 -0.96 -5.81
N VAL A 73 4.81 -1.81 -6.45
CA VAL A 73 6.10 -1.42 -7.02
C VAL A 73 6.14 -1.98 -8.45
N PHE A 74 6.52 -1.15 -9.43
CA PHE A 74 6.70 -1.63 -10.79
C PHE A 74 7.63 -2.85 -10.81
N PRO A 75 7.33 -3.88 -11.62
CA PRO A 75 8.14 -5.10 -11.62
C PRO A 75 9.63 -4.88 -11.79
N GLU A 76 10.04 -3.93 -12.63
CA GLU A 76 11.46 -3.64 -12.87
C GLU A 76 12.16 -3.00 -11.68
N TYR A 77 11.41 -2.52 -10.71
CA TYR A 77 11.96 -1.90 -9.49
C TYR A 77 11.75 -2.74 -8.24
N GLN A 78 11.17 -3.94 -8.37
CA GLN A 78 10.97 -4.84 -7.24
C GLN A 78 12.30 -5.41 -6.72
N ARG A 79 12.30 -5.86 -5.47
CA ARG A 79 13.48 -6.43 -4.79
C ARG A 79 14.61 -5.44 -4.57
N LYS A 80 14.29 -4.15 -4.54
CA LYS A 80 15.27 -3.08 -4.28
C LYS A 80 14.97 -2.33 -2.98
N GLY A 81 14.07 -2.86 -2.17
CA GLY A 81 13.72 -2.27 -0.88
C GLY A 81 12.71 -1.12 -0.93
N ILE A 82 12.10 -0.87 -2.08
CA ILE A 82 11.14 0.26 -2.22
C ILE A 82 9.89 0.00 -1.41
N GLY A 83 9.31 -1.20 -1.51
CA GLY A 83 8.12 -1.55 -0.71
C GLY A 83 8.37 -1.44 0.78
N THR A 84 9.52 -1.92 1.23
CA THR A 84 9.92 -1.81 2.64
C THR A 84 10.03 -0.35 3.06
N ALA A 85 10.65 0.49 2.23
CA ALA A 85 10.83 1.91 2.55
C ALA A 85 9.50 2.63 2.63
N LEU A 86 8.57 2.35 1.70
CA LEU A 86 7.24 2.93 1.71
C LEU A 86 6.47 2.54 2.98
N LEU A 87 6.52 1.26 3.34
CA LEU A 87 5.81 0.77 4.51
C LEU A 87 6.39 1.35 5.80
N LYS A 88 7.71 1.47 5.89
CA LYS A 88 8.36 2.09 7.05
C LYS A 88 7.98 3.55 7.22
N GLU A 89 7.83 4.29 6.12
CA GLU A 89 7.35 5.68 6.17
C GLU A 89 5.96 5.76 6.81
N ILE A 90 5.07 4.85 6.44
CA ILE A 90 3.74 4.80 7.05
C ILE A 90 3.83 4.48 8.54
N LEU A 91 4.65 3.50 8.90
CA LEU A 91 4.82 3.13 10.31
C LEU A 91 5.38 4.29 11.14
N ASP A 92 6.30 5.05 10.58
CA ASP A 92 6.87 6.23 11.26
C ASP A 92 5.83 7.33 11.42
N ARG A 93 5.07 7.63 10.37
CA ARG A 93 4.07 8.71 10.40
C ARG A 93 2.91 8.40 11.34
N TYR A 94 2.53 7.13 11.44
CA TYR A 94 1.34 6.71 12.18
C TYR A 94 1.68 5.83 13.38
N GLY A 95 2.90 5.94 13.90
CA GLY A 95 3.34 5.16 15.06
C GLY A 95 2.51 5.36 16.32
N HIS A 96 1.72 6.44 16.36
CA HIS A 96 0.85 6.77 17.50
C HIS A 96 -0.53 6.12 17.39
N VAL A 97 -0.94 5.62 16.23
CA VAL A 97 -2.28 5.04 16.08
C VAL A 97 -2.34 3.65 16.73
N ARG A 98 -3.53 3.33 17.24
CA ARG A 98 -3.75 2.08 17.95
C ARG A 98 -3.56 0.85 17.07
N GLN A 99 -4.03 0.89 15.82
CA GLN A 99 -3.99 -0.25 14.91
C GLN A 99 -3.52 0.16 13.53
N ILE A 100 -2.52 -0.55 13.02
CA ILE A 100 -2.13 -0.47 11.60
C ILE A 100 -2.31 -1.87 11.05
N GLU A 101 -3.18 -2.02 10.06
CA GLU A 101 -3.62 -3.32 9.54
C GLU A 101 -3.50 -3.38 8.03
N LEU A 102 -3.46 -4.58 7.51
CA LEU A 102 -3.52 -4.84 6.07
C LEU A 102 -4.05 -6.24 5.82
N ALA A 103 -4.47 -6.48 4.58
CA ALA A 103 -4.80 -7.81 4.11
C ALA A 103 -3.94 -8.10 2.89
N THR A 104 -3.51 -9.34 2.75
CA THR A 104 -2.64 -9.73 1.65
C THR A 104 -2.89 -11.20 1.30
N ASP A 105 -2.23 -11.70 0.24
CA ASP A 105 -2.32 -13.12 -0.07
C ASP A 105 -1.63 -13.95 1.02
N SER A 106 -1.92 -15.25 1.03
CA SER A 106 -1.44 -16.15 2.07
C SER A 106 -0.17 -16.93 1.68
N THR A 107 0.57 -16.46 0.67
CA THR A 107 1.80 -17.14 0.28
C THR A 107 2.87 -16.98 1.36
N PRO A 108 3.71 -18.01 1.58
CA PRO A 108 4.76 -17.92 2.59
C PRO A 108 5.70 -16.73 2.39
N LYS A 109 5.98 -16.39 1.15
CA LYS A 109 6.87 -15.28 0.80
C LYS A 109 6.30 -13.94 1.26
N THR A 110 5.02 -13.70 0.99
CA THR A 110 4.37 -12.46 1.36
C THR A 110 4.22 -12.36 2.87
N ILE A 111 3.83 -13.44 3.53
CA ILE A 111 3.74 -13.49 4.98
C ILE A 111 5.10 -13.15 5.61
N ALA A 112 6.18 -13.78 5.13
CA ALA A 112 7.52 -13.53 5.64
C ALA A 112 7.93 -12.07 5.46
N PHE A 113 7.55 -11.45 4.34
CA PHE A 113 7.84 -10.05 4.09
C PHE A 113 7.25 -9.15 5.18
N TYR A 114 5.95 -9.30 5.46
CA TYR A 114 5.31 -8.46 6.46
C TYR A 114 5.78 -8.77 7.87
N GLU A 115 6.04 -10.03 8.18
CA GLU A 115 6.58 -10.41 9.49
C GLU A 115 7.97 -9.80 9.71
N SER A 116 8.80 -9.71 8.66
CA SER A 116 10.12 -9.11 8.77
C SER A 116 10.09 -7.62 9.13
N ILE A 117 8.96 -6.96 8.89
CA ILE A 117 8.79 -5.52 9.16
C ILE A 117 8.10 -5.31 10.52
N GLY A 118 7.67 -6.37 11.18
CA GLY A 118 7.07 -6.29 12.50
C GLY A 118 5.57 -6.55 12.55
N PHE A 119 4.96 -6.86 11.42
CA PHE A 119 3.56 -7.29 11.41
C PHE A 119 3.43 -8.74 11.86
N ARG A 120 2.25 -9.09 12.35
CA ARG A 120 1.93 -10.46 12.71
C ARG A 120 0.54 -10.78 12.17
N LYS A 121 0.31 -12.03 11.82
CA LYS A 121 -1.03 -12.46 11.40
C LYS A 121 -2.01 -12.20 12.53
N MET A 122 -3.23 -11.78 12.18
CA MET A 122 -4.25 -11.46 13.18
C MET A 122 -4.56 -12.67 14.08
N GLU A 123 -4.49 -13.89 13.55
CA GLU A 123 -4.71 -15.11 14.35
C GLU A 123 -3.71 -15.22 15.49
N ASP A 124 -2.45 -14.81 15.26
CA ASP A 124 -1.42 -14.85 16.31
C ASP A 124 -1.68 -13.84 17.42
N LEU A 125 -2.53 -12.85 17.15
CA LEU A 125 -2.91 -11.81 18.11
C LEU A 125 -4.32 -12.03 18.68
N GLY A 126 -4.92 -13.18 18.39
CA GLY A 126 -6.24 -13.52 18.90
C GLY A 126 -7.41 -12.93 18.12
N CYS A 127 -7.16 -12.49 16.88
CA CYS A 127 -8.17 -11.89 16.01
C CYS A 127 -8.31 -12.69 14.73
N THR A 128 -9.44 -12.51 14.03
CA THR A 128 -9.66 -13.08 12.70
C THR A 128 -10.23 -12.00 11.80
N GLY A 129 -9.66 -11.86 10.60
CA GLY A 129 -10.19 -10.94 9.61
C GLY A 129 -11.32 -11.58 8.83
N PHE A 130 -12.33 -10.77 8.47
CA PHE A 130 -13.43 -11.20 7.62
C PHE A 130 -13.58 -10.25 6.45
N MET A 131 -13.90 -10.81 5.30
CA MET A 131 -14.19 -10.05 4.10
C MET A 131 -15.50 -10.55 3.52
N ARG A 132 -16.37 -9.61 3.09
CA ARG A 132 -17.63 -10.00 2.45
C ARG A 132 -17.31 -10.67 1.11
N ALA A 133 -17.81 -11.87 0.94
CA ALA A 133 -17.59 -12.65 -0.28
C ALA A 133 -18.47 -12.16 -1.44
#